data_61ad5d4f234d2f0a24088746833742d6
#
_entry.id   61ad5d4f234d2f0a24088746833742d6
#
_cell.length_a   1.000
_cell.length_b   1.000
_cell.length_c   1.000
_cell.angle_alpha   90.00
_cell.angle_beta   90.00
_cell.angle_gamma   90.00
#
_symmetry.space_group_name_H-M   'P 1'
#
loop_
_entity.id
_entity.type
_entity.pdbx_description
1 polymer ?
#
loop_
_entity_poly.entity_id
_entity_poly.type
_entity_poly.pdbx_seq_one_letter_code
_entity_poly.pdbx_strand_id
1 'polypeptide(L)'
;MGFDVHRLVEGRDLWLGGIKIEHSLGLLGHSDADVLIHAICDALLGAANMRDIGYHFPDTSDETLDMDSKVILQKTMELIKSKGYAFGNLDATVCAERPKINPYVPAMKKCLAEIIGTDEDNISIKATTTEKLGFTGREEGMSAYATVLITKED
;
A
#
# COMPACT_ATOMS: atom_id res chain seq x y z
N MET A 1 10.79 4.05 -5.44
CA MET A 1 10.40 2.74 -4.90
C MET A 1 9.96 2.90 -3.45
N GLY A 2 8.91 2.18 -3.05
CA GLY A 2 8.43 2.11 -1.66
C GLY A 2 8.47 0.67 -1.15
N PHE A 3 8.65 0.54 0.14
CA PHE A 3 8.62 -0.73 0.87
C PHE A 3 7.89 -0.54 2.18
N ASP A 4 7.08 -1.52 2.57
CA ASP A 4 6.48 -1.56 3.90
C ASP A 4 6.33 -3.01 4.39
N VAL A 5 6.24 -3.19 5.68
CA VAL A 5 6.08 -4.49 6.35
C VAL A 5 5.26 -4.32 7.62
N HIS A 6 4.31 -5.23 7.82
CA HIS A 6 3.51 -5.29 9.04
C HIS A 6 3.41 -6.72 9.56
N ARG A 7 3.31 -6.86 10.87
CA ARG A 7 3.12 -8.14 11.56
C ARG A 7 1.68 -8.62 11.39
N LEU A 8 1.49 -9.93 11.20
CA LEU A 8 0.19 -10.59 11.26
C LEU A 8 -0.16 -10.92 12.71
N VAL A 9 -1.39 -10.59 13.11
CA VAL A 9 -1.90 -10.82 14.47
C VAL A 9 -3.37 -11.25 14.42
N GLU A 10 -3.81 -11.91 15.48
CA GLU A 10 -5.22 -12.22 15.70
C GLU A 10 -6.01 -10.95 16.08
N GLY A 11 -7.31 -10.95 15.82
CA GLY A 11 -8.23 -9.89 16.26
C GLY A 11 -8.20 -8.61 15.43
N ARG A 12 -7.53 -8.64 14.28
CA ARG A 12 -7.55 -7.52 13.32
C ARG A 12 -8.04 -7.97 11.95
N ASP A 13 -8.75 -7.09 11.27
CA ASP A 13 -9.11 -7.28 9.87
C ASP A 13 -7.89 -7.16 8.97
N LEU A 14 -7.87 -7.92 7.88
CA LEU A 14 -6.82 -7.85 6.88
C LEU A 14 -7.26 -6.89 5.75
N TRP A 15 -6.56 -5.75 5.65
CA TRP A 15 -6.73 -4.79 4.58
C TRP A 15 -5.53 -4.80 3.66
N LEU A 16 -5.75 -4.97 2.36
CA LEU A 16 -4.72 -4.92 1.32
C LEU A 16 -5.27 -4.23 0.07
N GLY A 17 -4.57 -3.22 -0.40
CA GLY A 17 -4.98 -2.48 -1.60
C GLY A 17 -6.35 -1.83 -1.47
N GLY A 18 -6.73 -1.44 -0.26
CA GLY A 18 -8.03 -0.84 0.05
C GLY A 18 -9.18 -1.84 0.15
N ILE A 19 -8.91 -3.14 0.08
CA ILE A 19 -9.90 -4.22 0.10
C ILE A 19 -9.76 -5.02 1.39
N LYS A 20 -10.90 -5.29 2.04
CA LYS A 20 -10.94 -6.21 3.17
C LYS A 20 -10.91 -7.65 2.66
N ILE A 21 -9.92 -8.39 3.11
CA ILE A 21 -9.72 -9.80 2.75
C ILE A 21 -10.13 -10.68 3.91
N GLU A 22 -10.95 -11.69 3.66
CA GLU A 22 -11.30 -12.66 4.67
C GLU A 22 -10.11 -13.55 5.01
N HIS A 23 -9.64 -13.45 6.26
CA HIS A 23 -8.52 -14.23 6.79
C HIS A 23 -8.58 -14.23 8.31
N SER A 24 -8.00 -15.26 8.93
CA SER A 24 -7.97 -15.41 10.39
C SER A 24 -7.05 -14.40 11.10
N LEU A 25 -6.07 -13.84 10.36
CA LEU A 25 -5.13 -12.84 10.87
C LEU A 25 -5.26 -11.55 10.08
N GLY A 26 -4.97 -10.43 10.72
CA GLY A 26 -4.87 -9.12 10.09
C GLY A 26 -3.52 -8.47 10.38
N LEU A 27 -3.21 -7.40 9.67
CA LEU A 27 -1.96 -6.68 9.85
C LEU A 27 -2.05 -5.68 11.02
N LEU A 28 -1.00 -5.63 11.81
CA LEU A 28 -0.89 -4.75 12.98
C LEU A 28 -0.19 -3.45 12.60
N GLY A 29 -0.80 -2.33 12.91
CA GLY A 29 -0.26 -1.00 12.73
C GLY A 29 -1.12 0.06 13.38
N HIS A 30 -0.67 1.31 13.33
CA HIS A 30 -1.37 2.47 13.90
C HIS A 30 -2.65 2.81 13.13
N SER A 31 -2.64 2.62 11.79
CA SER A 31 -3.80 2.72 10.89
C SER A 31 -4.45 1.33 10.69
N ASP A 32 -5.12 1.12 9.57
CA ASP A 32 -5.59 -0.21 9.15
C ASP A 32 -4.46 -1.16 8.72
N ALA A 33 -3.21 -0.66 8.69
CA ALA A 33 -2.00 -1.40 8.34
C ALA A 33 -2.01 -2.01 6.94
N ASP A 34 -2.66 -1.34 5.98
CA ASP A 34 -2.62 -1.74 4.56
C ASP A 34 -1.20 -1.59 4.01
N VAL A 35 -0.44 -2.66 4.07
CA VAL A 35 0.98 -2.68 3.69
C VAL A 35 1.20 -2.32 2.23
N LEU A 36 0.25 -2.65 1.36
CA LEU A 36 0.34 -2.33 -0.06
C LEU A 36 0.14 -0.83 -0.32
N ILE A 37 -0.89 -0.23 0.25
CA ILE A 37 -1.12 1.22 0.12
C ILE A 37 0.04 2.01 0.73
N HIS A 38 0.57 1.58 1.88
CA HIS A 38 1.72 2.26 2.51
C HIS A 38 2.97 2.23 1.62
N ALA A 39 3.27 1.09 0.99
CA ALA A 39 4.38 1.00 0.04
C ALA A 39 4.16 1.90 -1.19
N ILE A 40 2.94 1.98 -1.69
CA ILE A 40 2.58 2.87 -2.81
C ILE A 40 2.77 4.34 -2.42
N CYS A 41 2.29 4.74 -1.25
CA CYS A 41 2.46 6.12 -0.76
C CYS A 41 3.93 6.49 -0.62
N ASP A 42 4.75 5.60 -0.06
CA ASP A 42 6.20 5.83 0.05
C ASP A 42 6.86 5.96 -1.32
N ALA A 43 6.47 5.15 -2.30
CA ALA A 43 6.98 5.26 -3.66
C ALA A 43 6.63 6.61 -4.30
N LEU A 44 5.39 7.06 -4.14
CA LEU A 44 4.91 8.35 -4.67
C LEU A 44 5.64 9.52 -4.03
N LEU A 45 5.71 9.55 -2.71
CA LEU A 45 6.40 10.61 -1.97
C LEU A 45 7.89 10.65 -2.29
N GLY A 46 8.54 9.50 -2.31
CA GLY A 46 9.96 9.39 -2.66
C GLY A 46 10.26 9.86 -4.07
N ALA A 47 9.43 9.49 -5.06
CA ALA A 47 9.59 9.94 -6.45
C ALA A 47 9.45 11.47 -6.59
N ALA A 48 8.60 12.10 -5.77
CA ALA A 48 8.40 13.55 -5.74
C ALA A 48 9.42 14.28 -4.85
N ASN A 49 10.40 13.59 -4.27
CA ASN A 49 11.33 14.16 -3.28
C ASN A 49 10.60 14.81 -2.09
N MET A 50 9.63 14.07 -1.52
CA MET A 50 8.81 14.52 -0.39
C MET A 50 8.97 13.62 0.83
N ARG A 51 10.07 12.87 0.94
CA ARG A 51 10.39 11.96 2.05
C ARG A 51 9.46 10.74 2.06
N ASP A 52 8.87 10.42 3.17
CA ASP A 52 8.13 9.18 3.41
C ASP A 52 6.79 9.42 4.10
N ILE A 53 6.01 8.35 4.22
CA ILE A 53 4.70 8.36 4.87
C ILE A 53 4.77 8.77 6.35
N GLY A 54 5.81 8.34 7.07
CA GLY A 54 5.99 8.68 8.49
C GLY A 54 6.22 10.16 8.74
N TYR A 55 6.80 10.87 7.78
CA TYR A 55 6.98 12.31 7.86
C TYR A 55 5.65 13.09 7.72
N HIS A 56 4.79 12.66 6.80
CA HIS A 56 3.51 13.34 6.52
C HIS A 56 2.36 12.84 7.39
N PHE A 57 2.41 11.60 7.82
CA PHE A 57 1.36 10.92 8.59
C PHE A 57 1.99 10.19 9.78
N PRO A 58 2.51 10.92 10.78
CA PRO A 58 3.22 10.28 11.90
C PRO A 58 2.27 9.39 12.71
N ASP A 59 2.74 8.21 13.09
CA ASP A 59 2.03 7.23 13.91
C ASP A 59 1.86 7.65 15.37
N THR A 60 2.46 8.77 15.76
CA THR A 60 2.29 9.39 17.08
C THR A 60 1.11 10.35 17.16
N SER A 61 0.44 10.62 16.04
CA SER A 61 -0.70 11.54 15.97
C SER A 61 -2.02 10.79 16.18
N ASP A 62 -2.89 11.30 17.05
CA ASP A 62 -4.25 10.77 17.21
C ASP A 62 -5.07 10.87 15.92
N GLU A 63 -4.74 11.82 15.03
CA GLU A 63 -5.40 12.00 13.74
C GLU A 63 -5.15 10.84 12.77
N THR A 64 -4.08 10.07 12.95
CA THR A 64 -3.73 8.92 12.12
C THR A 64 -4.10 7.59 12.75
N LEU A 65 -4.57 7.60 13.99
CA LEU A 65 -5.03 6.39 14.68
C LEU A 65 -6.26 5.82 13.98
N ASP A 66 -6.21 4.54 13.64
CA ASP A 66 -7.26 3.82 12.89
C ASP A 66 -7.66 4.47 11.55
N MET A 67 -6.79 5.33 10.99
CA MET A 67 -7.05 5.98 9.71
C MET A 67 -7.14 4.94 8.60
N ASP A 68 -8.14 5.09 7.74
CA ASP A 68 -8.26 4.32 6.50
C ASP A 68 -7.11 4.70 5.55
N SER A 69 -6.30 3.72 5.17
CA SER A 69 -5.15 3.96 4.28
C SER A 69 -5.56 4.50 2.90
N LYS A 70 -6.80 4.30 2.48
CA LYS A 70 -7.34 4.95 1.27
C LYS A 70 -7.31 6.48 1.39
N VAL A 71 -7.57 7.02 2.57
CA VAL A 71 -7.46 8.46 2.85
C VAL A 71 -6.00 8.91 2.79
N ILE A 72 -5.08 8.10 3.32
CA ILE A 72 -3.65 8.38 3.25
C ILE A 72 -3.19 8.44 1.78
N LEU A 73 -3.63 7.50 0.95
CA LEU A 73 -3.31 7.51 -0.48
C LEU A 73 -3.88 8.75 -1.18
N GLN A 74 -5.13 9.10 -0.90
CA GLN A 74 -5.75 10.31 -1.46
C GLN A 74 -4.96 11.57 -1.11
N LYS A 75 -4.61 11.75 0.17
CA LYS A 75 -3.80 12.89 0.63
C LYS A 75 -2.40 12.87 0.00
N THR A 76 -1.80 11.70 -0.18
CA THR A 76 -0.52 11.55 -0.86
C THR A 76 -0.60 12.01 -2.31
N MET A 77 -1.66 11.65 -3.02
CA MET A 77 -1.91 12.13 -4.39
C MET A 77 -2.06 13.65 -4.46
N GLU A 78 -2.76 14.25 -3.50
CA GLU A 78 -2.89 15.71 -3.39
C GLU A 78 -1.53 16.39 -3.17
N LEU A 79 -0.68 15.79 -2.31
CA LEU A 79 0.67 16.28 -2.03
C LEU A 79 1.55 16.29 -3.28
N ILE A 80 1.64 15.18 -4.02
CA ILE A 80 2.48 15.12 -5.23
C ILE A 80 1.96 16.06 -6.32
N LYS A 81 0.63 16.16 -6.45
CA LYS A 81 -0.01 17.10 -7.39
C LYS A 81 0.30 18.55 -7.03
N SER A 82 0.27 18.93 -5.76
CA SER A 82 0.62 20.28 -5.29
C SER A 82 2.06 20.66 -5.64
N LYS A 83 2.93 19.67 -5.81
CA LYS A 83 4.34 19.87 -6.23
C LYS A 83 4.53 19.82 -7.75
N GLY A 84 3.45 19.70 -8.52
CA GLY A 84 3.47 19.70 -9.98
C GLY A 84 3.74 18.34 -10.62
N TYR A 85 3.43 17.27 -9.92
CA TYR A 85 3.58 15.92 -10.47
C TYR A 85 2.23 15.27 -10.75
N ALA A 86 2.18 14.50 -11.83
CA ALA A 86 1.09 13.62 -12.20
C ALA A 86 1.50 12.16 -12.09
N PHE A 87 0.54 11.30 -11.81
CA PHE A 87 0.73 9.84 -11.79
C PHE A 87 0.88 9.30 -13.21
N GLY A 88 1.86 8.44 -13.43
CA GLY A 88 2.04 7.70 -14.68
C GLY A 88 1.54 6.26 -14.56
N ASN A 89 2.30 5.41 -13.89
CA ASN A 89 1.91 4.02 -13.64
C ASN A 89 2.52 3.49 -12.33
N LEU A 90 2.03 2.32 -11.94
CA LEU A 90 2.43 1.62 -10.72
C LEU A 90 2.69 0.14 -11.03
N ASP A 91 3.79 -0.38 -10.48
CA ASP A 91 4.01 -1.81 -10.34
C ASP A 91 4.27 -2.13 -8.86
N ALA A 92 3.52 -3.07 -8.30
CA ALA A 92 3.64 -3.47 -6.91
C ALA A 92 3.67 -5.00 -6.76
N THR A 93 4.35 -5.45 -5.72
CA THR A 93 4.41 -6.86 -5.33
C THR A 93 4.09 -7.00 -3.86
N VAL A 94 3.12 -7.87 -3.54
CA VAL A 94 2.80 -8.27 -2.17
C VAL A 94 3.47 -9.61 -1.89
N CYS A 95 4.24 -9.69 -0.81
CA CYS A 95 4.86 -10.92 -0.34
C CYS A 95 4.05 -11.46 0.84
N ALA A 96 3.36 -12.57 0.62
CA ALA A 96 2.51 -13.20 1.63
C ALA A 96 2.45 -14.71 1.38
N GLU A 97 2.52 -15.48 2.44
CA GLU A 97 2.38 -16.94 2.33
C GLU A 97 0.89 -17.32 2.20
N ARG A 98 0.04 -16.77 3.06
CA ARG A 98 -1.43 -16.89 3.04
C ARG A 98 -2.08 -15.57 3.48
N PRO A 99 -3.31 -15.28 3.02
CA PRO A 99 -4.12 -16.00 2.04
C PRO A 99 -3.58 -15.83 0.62
N LYS A 100 -4.19 -16.51 -0.36
CA LYS A 100 -3.91 -16.24 -1.77
C LYS A 100 -4.44 -14.85 -2.14
N ILE A 101 -3.56 -14.02 -2.68
CA ILE A 101 -3.86 -12.61 -2.98
C ILE A 101 -4.47 -12.44 -4.39
N ASN A 102 -4.06 -13.27 -5.34
CA ASN A 102 -4.47 -13.12 -6.74
C ASN A 102 -5.98 -12.97 -6.97
N PRO A 103 -6.88 -13.68 -6.27
CA PRO A 103 -8.32 -13.50 -6.46
C PRO A 103 -8.82 -12.09 -6.15
N TYR A 104 -8.10 -11.33 -5.33
CA TYR A 104 -8.46 -9.97 -4.90
C TYR A 104 -7.83 -8.87 -5.75
N VAL A 105 -6.87 -9.22 -6.60
CA VAL A 105 -6.14 -8.24 -7.42
C VAL A 105 -7.06 -7.38 -8.30
N PRO A 106 -8.08 -7.91 -9.00
CA PRO A 106 -8.98 -7.06 -9.78
C PRO A 106 -9.68 -5.99 -8.93
N ALA A 107 -10.17 -6.34 -7.74
CA ALA A 107 -10.82 -5.40 -6.83
C ALA A 107 -9.84 -4.36 -6.27
N MET A 108 -8.62 -4.75 -5.96
CA MET A 108 -7.56 -3.83 -5.52
C MET A 108 -7.23 -2.82 -6.62
N LYS A 109 -7.04 -3.27 -7.86
CA LYS A 109 -6.76 -2.39 -9.01
C LYS A 109 -7.86 -1.36 -9.20
N LYS A 110 -9.12 -1.79 -9.15
CA LYS A 110 -10.27 -0.90 -9.26
C LYS A 110 -10.28 0.14 -8.15
N CYS A 111 -10.11 -0.28 -6.91
CA CYS A 111 -10.08 0.61 -5.75
C CYS A 111 -8.95 1.65 -5.87
N LEU A 112 -7.73 1.21 -6.16
CA LEU A 112 -6.57 2.10 -6.28
C LEU A 112 -6.70 3.05 -7.47
N ALA A 113 -7.21 2.59 -8.61
CA ALA A 113 -7.43 3.42 -9.79
C ALA A 113 -8.42 4.54 -9.53
N GLU A 114 -9.51 4.28 -8.81
CA GLU A 114 -10.50 5.29 -8.42
C GLU A 114 -9.88 6.36 -7.51
N ILE A 115 -9.07 5.97 -6.52
CA ILE A 115 -8.43 6.91 -5.58
C ILE A 115 -7.38 7.76 -6.28
N ILE A 116 -6.53 7.13 -7.10
CA ILE A 116 -5.45 7.80 -7.83
C ILE A 116 -6.00 8.66 -8.96
N GLY A 117 -7.14 8.30 -9.53
CA GLY A 117 -7.73 8.97 -10.69
C GLY A 117 -7.06 8.55 -12.01
N THR A 118 -6.79 7.27 -12.18
CA THR A 118 -6.14 6.68 -13.36
C THR A 118 -6.92 5.49 -13.89
N ASP A 119 -6.55 5.00 -15.06
CA ASP A 119 -7.06 3.75 -15.61
C ASP A 119 -6.46 2.55 -14.86
N GLU A 120 -7.25 1.47 -14.71
CA GLU A 120 -6.78 0.23 -14.09
C GLU A 120 -5.58 -0.38 -14.82
N ASP A 121 -5.44 -0.15 -16.12
CA ASP A 121 -4.31 -0.60 -16.94
C ASP A 121 -2.97 0.03 -16.53
N ASN A 122 -3.00 1.14 -15.81
CA ASN A 122 -1.80 1.80 -15.27
C ASN A 122 -1.37 1.24 -13.91
N ILE A 123 -2.06 0.22 -13.42
CA ILE A 123 -1.80 -0.40 -12.10
C ILE A 123 -1.53 -1.89 -12.28
N SER A 124 -0.31 -2.30 -11.92
CA SER A 124 0.09 -3.70 -11.88
C SER A 124 0.26 -4.13 -10.42
N ILE A 125 -0.39 -5.24 -10.05
CA ILE A 125 -0.25 -5.86 -8.72
C ILE A 125 0.06 -7.33 -8.92
N LYS A 126 1.18 -7.77 -8.33
CA LYS A 126 1.62 -9.17 -8.30
C LYS A 126 1.69 -9.63 -6.85
N ALA A 127 1.53 -10.93 -6.66
CA ALA A 127 1.70 -11.54 -5.35
C ALA A 127 2.68 -12.71 -5.45
N THR A 128 3.46 -12.90 -4.42
CA THR A 128 4.40 -14.02 -4.31
C THR A 128 4.45 -14.55 -2.88
N THR A 129 4.78 -15.82 -2.75
CA THR A 129 5.23 -16.37 -1.46
C THR A 129 6.74 -16.17 -1.33
N THR A 130 7.31 -16.56 -0.20
CA THR A 130 8.75 -16.67 0.00
C THR A 130 9.21 -18.11 0.12
N GLU A 131 8.46 -19.05 -0.45
CA GLU A 131 8.77 -20.49 -0.42
C GLU A 131 8.99 -21.02 1.01
N LYS A 132 8.14 -20.55 1.94
CA LYS A 132 8.20 -20.85 3.38
C LYS A 132 9.48 -20.38 4.09
N LEU A 133 10.23 -19.46 3.48
CA LEU A 133 11.42 -18.86 4.06
C LEU A 133 11.12 -17.55 4.79
N GLY A 134 11.83 -17.33 5.87
CA GLY A 134 11.79 -16.08 6.64
C GLY A 134 10.47 -15.82 7.34
N PHE A 135 10.28 -14.58 7.78
CA PHE A 135 9.06 -14.18 8.51
C PHE A 135 7.79 -14.27 7.65
N THR A 136 7.89 -13.99 6.36
CA THR A 136 6.77 -14.17 5.42
C THR A 136 6.39 -15.64 5.33
N GLY A 137 7.38 -16.50 5.14
CA GLY A 137 7.17 -17.95 5.02
C GLY A 137 6.64 -18.60 6.30
N ARG A 138 6.94 -18.03 7.47
CA ARG A 138 6.39 -18.45 8.76
C ARG A 138 5.04 -17.76 9.10
N GLU A 139 4.50 -16.97 8.19
CA GLU A 139 3.24 -16.25 8.38
C GLU A 139 3.25 -15.29 9.58
N GLU A 140 4.40 -14.73 9.88
CA GLU A 140 4.57 -13.73 10.95
C GLU A 140 4.23 -12.32 10.49
N GLY A 141 4.27 -12.07 9.18
CA GLY A 141 4.01 -10.78 8.59
C GLY A 141 3.86 -10.83 7.08
N MET A 142 3.51 -9.69 6.51
CA MET A 142 3.48 -9.45 5.07
C MET A 142 4.32 -8.24 4.75
N SER A 143 4.91 -8.22 3.55
CA SER A 143 5.60 -7.05 3.01
C SER A 143 5.08 -6.70 1.63
N ALA A 144 5.29 -5.46 1.23
CA ALA A 144 4.96 -4.98 -0.09
C ALA A 144 6.06 -4.07 -0.63
N TYR A 145 6.26 -4.14 -1.93
CA TYR A 145 7.16 -3.29 -2.72
C TYR A 145 6.32 -2.57 -3.77
N ALA A 146 6.61 -1.30 -3.99
CA ALA A 146 5.96 -0.52 -5.03
C ALA A 146 6.99 0.31 -5.81
N THR A 147 6.82 0.37 -7.12
CA THR A 147 7.57 1.26 -7.99
C THR A 147 6.58 2.07 -8.80
N VAL A 148 6.74 3.38 -8.81
CA VAL A 148 5.85 4.30 -9.52
C VAL A 148 6.63 5.13 -10.52
N LEU A 149 5.97 5.48 -11.62
CA LEU A 149 6.39 6.53 -12.51
C LEU A 149 5.47 7.72 -12.31
N ILE A 150 6.06 8.87 -12.03
CA ILE A 150 5.36 10.16 -12.01
C ILE A 150 5.98 11.08 -13.05
N THR A 151 5.19 11.99 -13.61
CA THR A 151 5.64 12.97 -14.60
C THR A 151 5.47 14.37 -14.04
N LYS A 152 6.42 15.24 -14.33
CA LYS A 152 6.29 16.65 -13.98
C LYS A 152 5.39 17.32 -15.01
N GLU A 153 4.37 18.00 -14.53
CA GLU A 153 3.53 18.84 -15.37
C GLU A 153 4.20 20.21 -15.56
N ASP A 154 4.23 20.68 -16.79
CA ASP A 154 4.77 22.01 -17.15
C ASP A 154 3.85 23.14 -16.68
#